data_ac810e34bf8f8d680e25e78de1ea859e
#
_entry.id   ac810e34bf8f8d680e25e78de1ea859e
#
_cell.length_a   1.000
_cell.length_b   1.000
_cell.length_c   1.000
_cell.angle_alpha   90.00
_cell.angle_beta   90.00
_cell.angle_gamma   90.00
#
_symmetry.space_group_name_H-M   'P 1'
#
loop_
_entity.id
_entity.type
_entity.pdbx_description
1 polymer ?
#
loop_
_entity_poly.entity_id
_entity_poly.type
_entity_poly.pdbx_seq_one_letter_code
_entity_poly.pdbx_strand_id
1 'polypeptide(L)'
;MTAPGSSRVLIVDDSATARLALRIALRSEPGIEVVGEVARGELVVGEVRASRPDIVLMDVYLDRQNGIDVAATLMQEQAVPILAVTASNPDCPALAYRAMAAGVLEVCAKLPAVTAPEYEPRRRELVRLVRALARVPVVHRRRSVHPSAPPSSGTLAPGDRAAEECGPASSRITLAAVGEQRGAARYLLIGASTGGPAVVRDLLCAAPRRLAVPVVVAQHIAHGFAPGLAEWLASESRRVVRLVPVPTMPEPDVVYLPPAGRHLELRGGVLVPVDIAGAAHTPSIDRLFCSAARAPSVGTVAVLLTGMGRDGATGLGALARAGATTIAQLPSTCVVDSMPRTAIEEGAARFVLTPAEIVGALVARCSA
;
A
#
# COMPACT_ATOMS: atom_id res chain seq x y z
N MET A 1 16.42 20.53 23.87
CA MET A 1 16.50 21.09 22.49
C MET A 1 16.68 19.92 21.56
N THR A 2 15.65 19.57 20.81
CA THR A 2 15.65 18.46 19.84
C THR A 2 16.47 18.87 18.62
N ALA A 3 17.31 17.96 18.10
CA ALA A 3 18.03 18.19 16.85
C ALA A 3 17.00 18.39 15.71
N PRO A 4 17.18 19.38 14.83
CA PRO A 4 16.28 19.60 13.72
C PRO A 4 16.32 18.39 12.78
N GLY A 5 15.18 17.68 12.62
CA GLY A 5 15.03 16.53 11.73
C GLY A 5 14.89 15.17 12.42
N SER A 6 14.74 15.13 13.77
CA SER A 6 14.49 13.87 14.50
C SER A 6 13.03 13.43 14.37
N SER A 7 12.80 12.16 14.01
CA SER A 7 11.47 11.55 14.01
C SER A 7 11.03 11.23 15.44
N ARG A 8 9.92 11.79 15.88
CA ARG A 8 9.35 11.65 17.23
C ARG A 8 8.41 10.45 17.28
N VAL A 9 8.75 9.46 18.08
CA VAL A 9 8.05 8.16 18.13
C VAL A 9 7.32 7.99 19.45
N LEU A 10 6.03 7.71 19.42
CA LEU A 10 5.24 7.25 20.56
C LEU A 10 5.07 5.72 20.48
N ILE A 11 5.35 5.01 21.56
CA ILE A 11 5.20 3.56 21.66
C ILE A 11 3.93 3.23 22.45
N VAL A 12 3.04 2.42 21.87
CA VAL A 12 1.79 1.98 22.47
C VAL A 12 1.75 0.45 22.45
N ASP A 13 1.91 -0.18 23.60
CA ASP A 13 1.90 -1.65 23.78
C ASP A 13 1.62 -1.93 25.26
N ASP A 14 0.77 -2.86 25.60
CA ASP A 14 0.46 -3.20 27.00
C ASP A 14 1.60 -3.95 27.68
N SER A 15 2.41 -4.70 26.91
CA SER A 15 3.58 -5.42 27.38
C SER A 15 4.75 -4.49 27.69
N ALA A 16 5.15 -4.39 28.95
CA ALA A 16 6.35 -3.63 29.35
C ALA A 16 7.63 -4.15 28.67
N THR A 17 7.72 -5.45 28.44
CA THR A 17 8.86 -6.07 27.75
C THR A 17 8.91 -5.65 26.27
N ALA A 18 7.75 -5.61 25.59
CA ALA A 18 7.69 -5.18 24.20
C ALA A 18 8.03 -3.68 24.06
N ARG A 19 7.52 -2.82 24.96
CA ARG A 19 7.90 -1.40 24.96
C ARG A 19 9.40 -1.22 25.18
N LEU A 20 9.99 -1.95 26.14
CA LEU A 20 11.44 -1.92 26.37
C LEU A 20 12.23 -2.37 25.14
N ALA A 21 11.82 -3.44 24.46
CA ALA A 21 12.48 -3.94 23.26
C ALA A 21 12.46 -2.90 22.13
N LEU A 22 11.30 -2.27 21.88
CA LEU A 22 11.16 -1.21 20.88
C LEU A 22 12.00 0.03 21.25
N ARG A 23 11.99 0.45 22.50
CA ARG A 23 12.81 1.57 22.98
C ARG A 23 14.30 1.31 22.79
N ILE A 24 14.79 0.12 23.15
CA ILE A 24 16.20 -0.26 22.97
C ILE A 24 16.56 -0.24 21.47
N ALA A 25 15.70 -0.84 20.63
CA ALA A 25 15.93 -0.93 19.19
C ALA A 25 16.03 0.45 18.50
N LEU A 26 15.28 1.44 19.00
CA LEU A 26 15.23 2.78 18.42
C LEU A 26 16.23 3.77 19.04
N ARG A 27 16.59 3.59 20.33
CA ARG A 27 17.45 4.54 21.08
C ARG A 27 18.83 4.74 20.46
N SER A 28 19.38 3.72 19.81
CA SER A 28 20.70 3.78 19.16
C SER A 28 20.67 4.40 17.77
N GLU A 29 19.49 4.75 17.25
CA GLU A 29 19.33 5.23 15.87
C GLU A 29 19.39 6.77 15.81
N PRO A 30 20.40 7.33 15.12
CA PRO A 30 20.47 8.78 14.93
C PRO A 30 19.19 9.32 14.24
N GLY A 31 18.65 10.42 14.77
CA GLY A 31 17.47 11.06 14.20
C GLY A 31 16.14 10.36 14.52
N ILE A 32 16.11 9.47 15.53
CA ILE A 32 14.88 8.92 16.11
C ILE A 32 14.86 9.24 17.61
N GLU A 33 13.72 9.73 18.09
CA GLU A 33 13.48 10.06 19.50
C GLU A 33 12.18 9.40 19.98
N VAL A 34 12.26 8.57 21.01
CA VAL A 34 11.05 8.04 21.68
C VAL A 34 10.56 9.11 22.65
N VAL A 35 9.41 9.72 22.33
CA VAL A 35 8.85 10.87 23.08
C VAL A 35 7.84 10.45 24.15
N GLY A 36 7.40 9.20 24.16
CA GLY A 36 6.48 8.66 25.16
C GLY A 36 6.24 7.17 25.01
N GLU A 37 5.71 6.58 26.08
CA GLU A 37 5.28 5.18 26.12
C GLU A 37 3.90 5.11 26.79
N VAL A 38 2.96 4.38 26.17
CA VAL A 38 1.60 4.22 26.65
C VAL A 38 1.27 2.72 26.76
N ALA A 39 0.72 2.30 27.91
CA ALA A 39 0.34 0.92 28.13
C ALA A 39 -1.16 0.66 27.93
N ARG A 40 -1.99 1.72 27.79
CA ARG A 40 -3.45 1.62 27.73
C ARG A 40 -4.02 2.46 26.61
N GLY A 41 -4.90 1.87 25.79
CA GLY A 41 -5.48 2.53 24.62
C GLY A 41 -6.22 3.83 24.92
N GLU A 42 -6.90 3.92 26.06
CA GLU A 42 -7.64 5.11 26.52
C GLU A 42 -6.78 6.36 26.72
N LEU A 43 -5.48 6.19 26.93
CA LEU A 43 -4.54 7.29 27.15
C LEU A 43 -3.88 7.79 25.85
N VAL A 44 -4.01 7.04 24.76
CA VAL A 44 -3.25 7.29 23.52
C VAL A 44 -3.54 8.66 22.91
N VAL A 45 -4.81 9.05 22.81
CA VAL A 45 -5.20 10.34 22.20
C VAL A 45 -4.66 11.50 23.02
N GLY A 46 -4.75 11.40 24.36
CA GLY A 46 -4.20 12.42 25.27
C GLY A 46 -2.69 12.56 25.13
N GLU A 47 -1.96 11.44 25.08
CA GLU A 47 -0.50 11.43 24.95
C GLU A 47 -0.05 11.95 23.58
N VAL A 48 -0.75 11.60 22.49
CA VAL A 48 -0.46 12.15 21.16
C VAL A 48 -0.60 13.68 21.14
N ARG A 49 -1.62 14.23 21.80
CA ARG A 49 -1.77 15.70 21.94
C ARG A 49 -0.65 16.33 22.74
N ALA A 50 -0.19 15.68 23.80
CA ALA A 50 0.83 16.19 24.69
C ALA A 50 2.23 16.09 24.07
N SER A 51 2.59 14.92 23.57
CA SER A 51 3.93 14.62 23.05
C SER A 51 4.13 14.97 21.59
N ARG A 52 3.05 15.17 20.80
CA ARG A 52 3.07 15.48 19.35
C ARG A 52 4.07 14.60 18.59
N PRO A 53 3.85 13.28 18.54
CA PRO A 53 4.73 12.39 17.80
C PRO A 53 4.53 12.54 16.29
N ASP A 54 5.56 12.23 15.52
CA ASP A 54 5.50 12.13 14.06
C ASP A 54 4.97 10.77 13.62
N ILE A 55 5.06 9.75 14.51
CA ILE A 55 4.59 8.39 14.26
C ILE A 55 4.23 7.69 15.58
N VAL A 56 3.20 6.86 15.54
CA VAL A 56 2.80 5.97 16.64
C VAL A 56 3.13 4.53 16.26
N LEU A 57 3.93 3.84 17.08
CA LEU A 57 4.09 2.38 17.05
C LEU A 57 3.02 1.79 17.96
N MET A 58 2.09 1.02 17.41
CA MET A 58 0.93 0.55 18.13
C MET A 58 0.78 -0.96 18.06
N ASP A 59 0.69 -1.62 19.22
CA ASP A 59 0.24 -3.01 19.23
C ASP A 59 -1.24 -3.10 18.83
N VAL A 60 -1.54 -4.08 18.01
CA VAL A 60 -2.90 -4.39 17.57
C VAL A 60 -3.72 -5.03 18.71
N TYR A 61 -3.05 -5.70 19.63
CA TYR A 61 -3.67 -6.32 20.81
C TYR A 61 -3.28 -5.54 22.08
N LEU A 62 -4.20 -4.76 22.61
CA LEU A 62 -4.06 -4.09 23.90
C LEU A 62 -5.02 -4.78 24.91
N ASP A 63 -4.57 -4.99 26.12
CA ASP A 63 -5.19 -5.84 27.17
C ASP A 63 -6.71 -5.62 27.40
N ARG A 64 -7.24 -4.41 27.18
CA ARG A 64 -8.66 -4.08 27.41
C ARG A 64 -9.37 -3.46 26.22
N GLN A 65 -8.64 -3.19 25.14
CA GLN A 65 -9.16 -2.55 23.94
C GLN A 65 -8.49 -3.15 22.71
N ASN A 66 -9.24 -3.25 21.64
CA ASN A 66 -8.66 -3.58 20.34
C ASN A 66 -7.85 -2.36 19.86
N GLY A 67 -6.53 -2.51 19.63
CA GLY A 67 -5.68 -1.45 19.11
C GLY A 67 -6.17 -0.87 17.78
N ILE A 68 -6.96 -1.64 17.00
CA ILE A 68 -7.61 -1.16 15.78
C ILE A 68 -8.65 -0.07 16.07
N ASP A 69 -9.44 -0.24 17.13
CA ASP A 69 -10.46 0.74 17.52
C ASP A 69 -9.79 2.02 18.05
N VAL A 70 -8.67 1.85 18.77
CA VAL A 70 -7.81 2.96 19.22
C VAL A 70 -7.22 3.69 18.02
N ALA A 71 -6.70 2.96 17.02
CA ALA A 71 -6.19 3.54 15.79
C ALA A 71 -7.28 4.31 15.01
N ALA A 72 -8.47 3.74 14.88
CA ALA A 72 -9.61 4.40 14.23
C ALA A 72 -10.01 5.71 14.94
N THR A 73 -10.06 5.69 16.27
CA THR A 73 -10.34 6.88 17.09
C THR A 73 -9.25 7.93 16.92
N LEU A 74 -7.98 7.51 16.99
CA LEU A 74 -6.84 8.40 16.82
C LEU A 74 -6.84 9.07 15.44
N MET A 75 -7.13 8.32 14.38
CA MET A 75 -7.23 8.84 13.02
C MET A 75 -8.39 9.83 12.81
N GLN A 76 -9.44 9.73 13.63
CA GLN A 76 -10.57 10.67 13.58
C GLN A 76 -10.31 11.94 14.39
N GLU A 77 -9.65 11.84 15.54
CA GLU A 77 -9.45 12.96 16.46
C GLU A 77 -8.13 13.70 16.22
N GLN A 78 -7.08 12.96 15.90
CA GLN A 78 -5.73 13.47 15.79
C GLN A 78 -4.94 12.62 14.78
N ALA A 79 -5.20 12.81 13.48
CA ALA A 79 -4.54 12.02 12.44
C ALA A 79 -3.00 12.11 12.56
N VAL A 80 -2.38 10.97 12.82
CA VAL A 80 -0.93 10.78 12.92
C VAL A 80 -0.57 9.47 12.23
N PRO A 81 0.59 9.36 11.59
CA PRO A 81 1.07 8.08 11.04
C PRO A 81 1.09 6.97 12.09
N ILE A 82 0.48 5.83 11.78
CA ILE A 82 0.45 4.66 12.67
C ILE A 82 1.14 3.49 11.96
N LEU A 83 2.14 2.91 12.62
CA LEU A 83 2.75 1.63 12.28
C LEU A 83 2.30 0.60 13.31
N ALA A 84 1.52 -0.39 12.89
CA ALA A 84 1.15 -1.47 13.79
C ALA A 84 2.32 -2.45 13.96
N VAL A 85 2.60 -2.82 15.22
CA VAL A 85 3.65 -3.77 15.59
C VAL A 85 2.97 -4.92 16.31
N THR A 86 2.80 -6.06 15.66
CA THR A 86 2.03 -7.16 16.23
C THR A 86 2.83 -8.46 16.32
N ALA A 87 2.46 -9.33 17.26
CA ALA A 87 3.02 -10.67 17.29
C ALA A 87 2.67 -11.39 15.98
N SER A 88 3.68 -12.08 15.39
CA SER A 88 3.46 -12.93 14.22
C SER A 88 2.59 -14.11 14.62
N ASN A 89 1.29 -13.91 14.69
CA ASN A 89 0.34 -15.00 14.83
C ASN A 89 -0.22 -15.30 13.43
N PRO A 90 0.11 -16.44 12.83
CA PRO A 90 -0.43 -16.85 11.54
C PRO A 90 -1.96 -16.98 11.55
N ASP A 91 -2.57 -17.05 12.75
CA ASP A 91 -4.00 -17.28 12.90
C ASP A 91 -4.88 -16.02 12.80
N CYS A 92 -4.30 -14.83 12.63
CA CYS A 92 -5.10 -13.60 12.49
C CYS A 92 -4.63 -12.63 11.40
N PRO A 93 -4.46 -13.06 10.15
CA PRO A 93 -4.12 -12.15 9.03
C PRO A 93 -5.19 -11.08 8.80
N ALA A 94 -6.48 -11.43 9.00
CA ALA A 94 -7.61 -10.50 8.85
C ALA A 94 -7.52 -9.26 9.76
N LEU A 95 -6.87 -9.39 10.92
CA LEU A 95 -6.73 -8.29 11.87
C LEU A 95 -5.79 -7.19 11.37
N ALA A 96 -4.69 -7.56 10.73
CA ALA A 96 -3.75 -6.60 10.14
C ALA A 96 -4.42 -5.73 9.07
N TYR A 97 -5.26 -6.34 8.23
CA TYR A 97 -5.98 -5.61 7.19
C TYR A 97 -7.14 -4.79 7.73
N ARG A 98 -7.78 -5.23 8.82
CA ARG A 98 -8.73 -4.40 9.56
C ARG A 98 -8.04 -3.17 10.16
N ALA A 99 -6.81 -3.31 10.65
CA ALA A 99 -6.00 -2.18 11.12
C ALA A 99 -5.73 -1.18 9.98
N MET A 100 -5.36 -1.66 8.79
CA MET A 100 -5.18 -0.80 7.62
C MET A 100 -6.50 -0.10 7.20
N ALA A 101 -7.64 -0.78 7.28
CA ALA A 101 -8.96 -0.16 7.06
C ALA A 101 -9.27 0.94 8.08
N ALA A 102 -8.77 0.82 9.31
CA ALA A 102 -8.88 1.82 10.37
C ALA A 102 -7.91 3.00 10.20
N GLY A 103 -7.00 2.96 9.21
CA GLY A 103 -6.06 4.04 8.90
C GLY A 103 -4.61 3.78 9.29
N VAL A 104 -4.28 2.58 9.79
CA VAL A 104 -2.89 2.16 9.99
C VAL A 104 -2.19 2.11 8.63
N LEU A 105 -1.00 2.71 8.53
CA LEU A 105 -0.28 2.83 7.26
C LEU A 105 0.44 1.53 6.87
N GLU A 106 0.97 0.80 7.87
CA GLU A 106 1.71 -0.42 7.65
C GLU A 106 1.67 -1.31 8.90
N VAL A 107 1.90 -2.62 8.71
CA VAL A 107 1.95 -3.61 9.80
C VAL A 107 3.27 -4.35 9.74
N CYS A 108 3.98 -4.42 10.85
CA CYS A 108 5.20 -5.21 10.98
C CYS A 108 5.13 -6.17 12.18
N ALA A 109 5.98 -7.20 12.14
CA ALA A 109 6.08 -8.16 13.24
C ALA A 109 6.85 -7.56 14.43
N LYS A 110 6.49 -7.95 15.67
CA LYS A 110 7.26 -7.65 16.88
C LYS A 110 8.71 -8.15 16.73
N LEU A 111 9.62 -7.44 17.38
CA LEU A 111 11.02 -7.84 17.38
C LEU A 111 11.19 -9.18 18.14
N PRO A 112 11.96 -10.12 17.60
CA PRO A 112 12.33 -11.33 18.31
C PRO A 112 13.33 -11.00 19.44
N ALA A 113 13.74 -12.01 20.20
CA ALA A 113 14.78 -11.85 21.21
C ALA A 113 16.08 -11.31 20.57
N VAL A 114 16.82 -10.45 21.29
CA VAL A 114 18.06 -9.81 20.80
C VAL A 114 19.11 -10.83 20.35
N THR A 115 19.07 -12.03 20.92
CA THR A 115 19.97 -13.14 20.58
C THR A 115 19.54 -13.94 19.34
N ALA A 116 18.35 -13.68 18.81
CA ALA A 116 17.84 -14.39 17.63
C ALA A 116 18.52 -13.87 16.34
N PRO A 117 18.87 -14.77 15.38
CA PRO A 117 19.49 -14.36 14.12
C PRO A 117 18.66 -13.37 13.33
N GLU A 118 17.33 -13.40 13.48
CA GLU A 118 16.38 -12.53 12.79
C GLU A 118 16.26 -11.12 13.42
N TYR A 119 16.84 -10.90 14.61
CA TYR A 119 16.69 -9.63 15.34
C TYR A 119 17.20 -8.44 14.53
N GLU A 120 18.43 -8.49 14.06
CA GLU A 120 19.04 -7.35 13.38
C GLU A 120 18.41 -7.05 12.00
N PRO A 121 18.03 -8.04 11.17
CA PRO A 121 17.20 -7.79 9.99
C PRO A 121 15.86 -7.12 10.31
N ARG A 122 15.15 -7.60 11.34
CA ARG A 122 13.84 -7.03 11.77
C ARG A 122 13.98 -5.64 12.35
N ARG A 123 15.03 -5.39 13.15
CA ARG A 123 15.32 -4.07 13.69
C ARG A 123 15.56 -3.06 12.58
N ARG A 124 16.37 -3.41 11.58
CA ARG A 124 16.63 -2.53 10.41
C ARG A 124 15.36 -2.24 9.62
N GLU A 125 14.51 -3.23 9.44
CA GLU A 125 13.21 -3.05 8.79
C GLU A 125 12.31 -2.08 9.58
N LEU A 126 12.17 -2.27 10.89
CA LEU A 126 11.42 -1.37 11.78
C LEU A 126 11.93 0.07 11.69
N VAL A 127 13.25 0.28 11.82
CA VAL A 127 13.87 1.61 11.74
C VAL A 127 13.61 2.27 10.39
N ARG A 128 13.70 1.50 9.30
CA ARG A 128 13.41 1.97 7.94
C ARG A 128 11.95 2.41 7.81
N LEU A 129 11.01 1.62 8.32
CA LEU A 129 9.57 1.95 8.31
C LEU A 129 9.28 3.21 9.15
N VAL A 130 9.84 3.31 10.35
CA VAL A 130 9.69 4.48 11.20
C VAL A 130 10.14 5.76 10.48
N ARG A 131 11.33 5.76 9.88
CA ARG A 131 11.87 6.93 9.16
C ARG A 131 11.03 7.31 7.94
N ALA A 132 10.50 6.32 7.23
CA ALA A 132 9.69 6.56 6.05
C ALA A 132 8.29 7.09 6.42
N LEU A 133 7.64 6.43 7.37
CA LEU A 133 6.25 6.72 7.72
C LEU A 133 6.11 7.99 8.57
N ALA A 134 7.10 8.34 9.41
CA ALA A 134 7.08 9.57 10.20
C ALA A 134 7.00 10.86 9.35
N ARG A 135 7.27 10.78 8.05
CA ARG A 135 7.22 11.91 7.11
C ARG A 135 5.97 11.94 6.25
N VAL A 136 5.09 10.95 6.40
CA VAL A 136 3.88 10.82 5.59
C VAL A 136 2.82 11.79 6.09
N PRO A 137 2.33 12.73 5.26
CA PRO A 137 1.20 13.56 5.65
C PRO A 137 -0.06 12.71 5.73
N VAL A 138 -0.67 12.64 6.90
CA VAL A 138 -1.93 11.91 7.11
C VAL A 138 -3.08 12.90 7.11
N VAL A 139 -4.10 12.63 6.29
CA VAL A 139 -5.28 13.49 6.19
C VAL A 139 -6.41 12.90 7.02
N HIS A 140 -7.10 13.73 7.79
CA HIS A 140 -8.31 13.33 8.51
C HIS A 140 -9.34 12.74 7.55
N ARG A 141 -9.65 11.46 7.67
CA ARG A 141 -10.80 10.86 7.00
C ARG A 141 -12.08 11.28 7.72
N ARG A 142 -12.73 12.33 7.26
CA ARG A 142 -14.15 12.54 7.60
C ARG A 142 -14.92 11.33 7.07
N ARG A 143 -15.63 10.65 7.96
CA ARG A 143 -16.57 9.59 7.59
C ARG A 143 -17.52 10.15 6.54
N SER A 144 -17.39 9.74 5.29
CA SER A 144 -18.39 10.00 4.27
C SER A 144 -19.62 9.17 4.67
N VAL A 145 -20.57 9.85 5.30
CA VAL A 145 -21.94 9.35 5.36
C VAL A 145 -22.41 9.27 3.91
N HIS A 146 -22.71 8.07 3.43
CA HIS A 146 -23.36 7.90 2.14
C HIS A 146 -24.60 8.81 2.10
N PRO A 147 -24.70 9.81 1.22
CA PRO A 147 -25.96 10.46 1.00
C PRO A 147 -26.81 9.52 0.15
N SER A 148 -27.78 8.90 0.78
CA SER A 148 -28.96 8.39 0.10
C SER A 148 -29.81 9.59 -0.31
N ALA A 149 -29.76 9.97 -1.58
CA ALA A 149 -30.75 10.63 -2.42
C ALA A 149 -30.07 11.60 -3.40
N PRO A 150 -30.52 11.66 -4.66
CA PRO A 150 -29.96 12.60 -5.64
C PRO A 150 -30.46 14.04 -5.35
N PRO A 151 -29.59 15.05 -5.49
CA PRO A 151 -30.06 16.43 -5.39
C PRO A 151 -30.82 16.82 -6.67
N SER A 152 -32.00 17.36 -6.46
CA SER A 152 -32.82 18.05 -7.45
C SER A 152 -32.08 19.29 -8.02
N SER A 153 -32.27 19.48 -9.30
CA SER A 153 -31.80 20.59 -10.12
C SER A 153 -31.96 21.98 -9.47
N GLY A 154 -30.85 22.65 -9.22
CA GLY A 154 -30.80 24.06 -8.84
C GLY A 154 -29.82 24.83 -9.73
N THR A 155 -30.32 25.83 -10.38
CA THR A 155 -29.73 26.76 -11.32
C THR A 155 -28.49 27.47 -10.77
N LEU A 156 -27.40 27.47 -11.52
CA LEU A 156 -26.19 28.23 -11.25
C LEU A 156 -26.31 29.67 -11.72
N ALA A 157 -26.02 30.61 -10.84
CA ALA A 157 -25.74 32.01 -11.17
C ALA A 157 -24.22 32.26 -11.21
N PRO A 158 -23.68 33.15 -12.06
CA PRO A 158 -22.27 33.34 -12.29
C PRO A 158 -21.65 34.50 -11.46
N GLY A 159 -20.43 34.32 -11.03
CA GLY A 159 -19.54 35.36 -10.46
C GLY A 159 -18.61 34.75 -9.39
N ASP A 160 -17.39 34.81 -9.42
CA ASP A 160 -16.31 35.72 -9.64
C ASP A 160 -14.95 34.99 -9.71
N ARG A 161 -14.07 35.54 -10.50
CA ARG A 161 -12.69 35.14 -10.72
C ARG A 161 -11.82 35.56 -9.55
N ALA A 162 -10.91 34.69 -9.11
CA ALA A 162 -9.56 35.09 -8.74
C ALA A 162 -8.60 33.94 -9.05
N ALA A 163 -7.74 34.17 -9.99
CA ALA A 163 -6.60 33.35 -10.35
C ALA A 163 -5.47 33.62 -9.36
N GLU A 164 -4.71 32.60 -9.00
CA GLU A 164 -3.28 32.76 -8.79
C GLU A 164 -2.55 31.50 -9.26
N GLU A 165 -1.66 31.73 -10.22
CA GLU A 165 -0.74 30.78 -10.85
C GLU A 165 0.40 30.45 -9.89
N CYS A 166 0.81 29.18 -9.79
CA CYS A 166 2.24 28.86 -9.77
C CYS A 166 2.48 27.36 -9.99
N GLY A 167 3.31 27.01 -10.98
CA GLY A 167 3.98 25.73 -11.09
C GLY A 167 4.03 25.18 -12.51
N PRO A 168 5.13 24.51 -12.89
CA PRO A 168 5.45 24.21 -14.28
C PRO A 168 4.48 23.21 -14.90
N ALA A 169 4.27 23.35 -16.20
CA ALA A 169 3.39 22.57 -17.05
C ALA A 169 3.48 21.07 -16.80
N SER A 170 2.62 20.58 -15.93
CA SER A 170 2.30 19.16 -15.83
C SER A 170 1.51 18.84 -17.10
N SER A 171 2.11 18.07 -18.00
CA SER A 171 1.45 17.56 -19.19
C SER A 171 0.19 16.85 -18.74
N ARG A 172 -0.98 17.47 -18.93
CA ARG A 172 -2.28 16.82 -18.84
C ARG A 172 -2.34 15.79 -19.96
N ILE A 173 -1.75 14.62 -19.71
CA ILE A 173 -1.97 13.45 -20.54
C ILE A 173 -3.42 13.08 -20.26
N THR A 174 -4.29 13.46 -21.17
CA THR A 174 -5.74 13.24 -21.08
C THR A 174 -6.00 11.73 -20.99
N LEU A 175 -6.97 11.31 -20.18
CA LEU A 175 -7.51 9.94 -20.12
C LEU A 175 -7.81 9.36 -21.52
N ALA A 176 -8.10 10.24 -22.50
CA ALA A 176 -8.21 9.89 -23.91
C ALA A 176 -6.95 9.19 -24.47
N ALA A 177 -5.74 9.66 -24.10
CA ALA A 177 -4.49 9.06 -24.57
C ALA A 177 -4.24 7.64 -24.02
N VAL A 178 -4.78 7.30 -22.85
CA VAL A 178 -4.75 5.93 -22.31
C VAL A 178 -5.71 5.02 -23.08
N GLY A 179 -6.86 5.54 -23.48
CA GLY A 179 -7.88 4.81 -24.26
C GLY A 179 -7.50 4.55 -25.72
N GLU A 180 -6.64 5.36 -26.30
CA GLU A 180 -6.26 5.26 -27.73
C GLU A 180 -5.31 4.09 -28.06
N GLN A 181 -4.78 3.37 -27.08
CA GLN A 181 -3.99 2.18 -27.33
C GLN A 181 -4.86 1.06 -27.89
N ARG A 182 -4.59 0.65 -29.13
CA ARG A 182 -5.38 -0.34 -29.86
C ARG A 182 -5.33 -1.73 -29.19
N GLY A 183 -6.49 -2.36 -29.01
CA GLY A 183 -6.69 -3.74 -28.52
C GLY A 183 -7.27 -3.79 -27.11
N ALA A 184 -8.13 -4.80 -26.85
CA ALA A 184 -8.65 -5.10 -25.53
C ALA A 184 -7.50 -5.46 -24.59
N ALA A 185 -7.61 -5.06 -23.30
CA ALA A 185 -6.65 -5.46 -22.29
C ALA A 185 -6.65 -7.01 -22.14
N ARG A 186 -5.49 -7.59 -21.84
CA ARG A 186 -5.31 -9.03 -21.61
C ARG A 186 -5.12 -9.35 -20.14
N TYR A 187 -4.41 -8.46 -19.41
CA TYR A 187 -4.11 -8.58 -17.98
C TYR A 187 -4.06 -7.20 -17.35
N LEU A 188 -4.49 -7.11 -16.09
CA LEU A 188 -4.17 -6.01 -15.20
C LEU A 188 -3.16 -6.53 -14.17
N LEU A 189 -1.93 -6.01 -14.22
CA LEU A 189 -0.86 -6.35 -13.29
C LEU A 189 -0.66 -5.18 -12.33
N ILE A 190 -0.68 -5.43 -11.02
CA ILE A 190 -0.51 -4.41 -10.00
C ILE A 190 0.64 -4.80 -9.10
N GLY A 191 1.62 -3.90 -8.97
CA GLY A 191 2.72 -4.00 -8.01
C GLY A 191 2.57 -2.96 -6.90
N ALA A 192 2.70 -3.37 -5.65
CA ALA A 192 2.55 -2.48 -4.51
C ALA A 192 3.36 -2.95 -3.29
N SER A 193 3.65 -2.01 -2.37
CA SER A 193 4.36 -2.28 -1.11
C SER A 193 3.75 -1.46 0.03
N THR A 194 4.53 -0.72 0.78
CA THR A 194 4.09 0.11 1.91
C THR A 194 2.98 1.08 1.51
N GLY A 195 1.86 1.04 2.23
CA GLY A 195 0.63 1.79 1.91
C GLY A 195 -0.17 1.20 0.73
N GLY A 196 0.36 0.16 0.07
CA GLY A 196 -0.23 -0.49 -1.09
C GLY A 196 -1.60 -1.12 -0.86
N PRO A 197 -1.81 -1.90 0.20
CA PRO A 197 -3.06 -2.61 0.41
C PRO A 197 -4.29 -1.70 0.36
N ALA A 198 -4.22 -0.52 0.98
CA ALA A 198 -5.32 0.45 0.96
C ALA A 198 -5.61 0.97 -0.46
N VAL A 199 -4.55 1.29 -1.23
CA VAL A 199 -4.71 1.78 -2.61
C VAL A 199 -5.22 0.67 -3.53
N VAL A 200 -4.72 -0.56 -3.41
CA VAL A 200 -5.21 -1.73 -4.16
C VAL A 200 -6.70 -1.94 -3.89
N ARG A 201 -7.12 -1.92 -2.61
CA ARG A 201 -8.54 -2.00 -2.23
C ARG A 201 -9.36 -0.90 -2.92
N ASP A 202 -8.92 0.35 -2.81
CA ASP A 202 -9.66 1.50 -3.35
C ASP A 202 -9.79 1.40 -4.88
N LEU A 203 -8.73 0.96 -5.57
CA LEU A 203 -8.78 0.70 -7.01
C LEU A 203 -9.77 -0.42 -7.35
N LEU A 204 -9.73 -1.55 -6.63
CA LEU A 204 -10.63 -2.68 -6.87
C LEU A 204 -12.10 -2.35 -6.55
N CYS A 205 -12.37 -1.54 -5.53
CA CYS A 205 -13.71 -1.07 -5.17
C CYS A 205 -14.28 -0.10 -6.21
N ALA A 206 -13.44 0.79 -6.74
CA ALA A 206 -13.84 1.82 -7.68
C ALA A 206 -13.79 1.34 -9.16
N ALA A 207 -13.11 0.24 -9.45
CA ALA A 207 -13.05 -0.34 -10.78
C ALA A 207 -14.44 -0.83 -11.26
N PRO A 208 -14.67 -0.95 -12.59
CA PRO A 208 -15.92 -1.45 -13.13
C PRO A 208 -16.39 -2.73 -12.46
N ARG A 209 -17.72 -2.91 -12.32
CA ARG A 209 -18.29 -4.10 -11.66
C ARG A 209 -17.81 -5.42 -12.25
N ARG A 210 -17.59 -5.45 -13.58
CA ARG A 210 -16.97 -6.57 -14.29
C ARG A 210 -15.74 -6.09 -15.04
N LEU A 211 -14.65 -6.78 -14.84
CA LEU A 211 -13.42 -6.59 -15.58
C LEU A 211 -13.31 -7.63 -16.68
N ALA A 212 -13.02 -7.19 -17.90
CA ALA A 212 -12.80 -8.09 -19.05
C ALA A 212 -11.50 -8.91 -18.92
N VAL A 213 -10.71 -8.65 -17.89
CA VAL A 213 -9.35 -9.20 -17.71
C VAL A 213 -9.13 -9.76 -16.32
N PRO A 214 -8.25 -10.76 -16.17
CA PRO A 214 -7.74 -11.15 -14.87
C PRO A 214 -6.87 -10.04 -14.26
N VAL A 215 -6.96 -9.91 -12.94
CA VAL A 215 -6.13 -9.00 -12.14
C VAL A 215 -5.09 -9.80 -11.38
N VAL A 216 -3.82 -9.44 -11.50
CA VAL A 216 -2.73 -10.09 -10.75
C VAL A 216 -2.04 -9.05 -9.89
N VAL A 217 -2.04 -9.26 -8.58
CA VAL A 217 -1.46 -8.31 -7.61
C VAL A 217 -0.24 -8.93 -6.96
N ALA A 218 0.92 -8.29 -7.13
CA ALA A 218 2.12 -8.55 -6.36
C ALA A 218 2.26 -7.46 -5.28
N GLN A 219 1.80 -7.77 -4.07
CA GLN A 219 1.93 -6.92 -2.89
C GLN A 219 3.05 -7.45 -2.01
N HIS A 220 4.07 -6.61 -1.70
CA HIS A 220 5.04 -6.96 -0.68
C HIS A 220 4.35 -7.13 0.67
N ILE A 221 4.53 -8.28 1.27
CA ILE A 221 3.79 -8.66 2.47
C ILE A 221 4.65 -9.60 3.32
N ALA A 222 4.56 -9.48 4.65
CA ALA A 222 5.22 -10.40 5.54
C ALA A 222 4.70 -11.84 5.39
N HIS A 223 5.58 -12.81 5.65
CA HIS A 223 5.21 -14.22 5.57
C HIS A 223 4.00 -14.52 6.45
N GLY A 224 3.03 -15.28 5.92
CA GLY A 224 1.79 -15.65 6.63
C GLY A 224 0.60 -14.70 6.41
N PHE A 225 0.81 -13.50 5.86
CA PHE A 225 -0.28 -12.51 5.73
C PHE A 225 -1.06 -12.59 4.40
N ALA A 226 -0.60 -13.35 3.43
CA ALA A 226 -1.27 -13.43 2.12
C ALA A 226 -2.74 -13.94 2.17
N PRO A 227 -3.10 -14.94 3.00
CA PRO A 227 -4.50 -15.36 3.13
C PRO A 227 -5.41 -14.22 3.62
N GLY A 228 -5.00 -13.52 4.67
CA GLY A 228 -5.78 -12.39 5.21
C GLY A 228 -5.92 -11.24 4.22
N LEU A 229 -4.89 -10.95 3.40
CA LEU A 229 -5.01 -9.97 2.32
C LEU A 229 -6.09 -10.40 1.31
N ALA A 230 -6.08 -11.68 0.92
CA ALA A 230 -7.05 -12.19 -0.02
C ALA A 230 -8.50 -12.08 0.52
N GLU A 231 -8.71 -12.50 1.76
CA GLU A 231 -10.02 -12.41 2.42
C GLU A 231 -10.49 -10.96 2.57
N TRP A 232 -9.61 -10.07 3.02
CA TRP A 232 -9.93 -8.66 3.18
C TRP A 232 -10.26 -7.99 1.84
N LEU A 233 -9.44 -8.18 0.79
CA LEU A 233 -9.71 -7.64 -0.53
C LEU A 233 -11.02 -8.18 -1.10
N ALA A 234 -11.33 -9.48 -0.90
CA ALA A 234 -12.58 -10.07 -1.34
C ALA A 234 -13.80 -9.44 -0.64
N SER A 235 -13.72 -9.26 0.68
CA SER A 235 -14.77 -8.65 1.50
C SER A 235 -15.04 -7.18 1.09
N GLU A 236 -13.98 -6.37 0.98
CA GLU A 236 -14.09 -4.95 0.70
C GLU A 236 -14.52 -4.66 -0.76
N SER A 237 -13.89 -5.35 -1.72
CA SER A 237 -14.17 -5.11 -3.15
C SER A 237 -15.35 -5.89 -3.70
N ARG A 238 -15.84 -6.88 -2.96
CA ARG A 238 -16.88 -7.82 -3.40
C ARG A 238 -16.50 -8.57 -4.69
N ARG A 239 -15.20 -8.83 -4.88
CA ARG A 239 -14.64 -9.57 -6.01
C ARG A 239 -14.18 -10.94 -5.57
N VAL A 240 -14.08 -11.86 -6.54
CA VAL A 240 -13.40 -13.13 -6.31
C VAL A 240 -11.90 -12.89 -6.22
N VAL A 241 -11.31 -13.20 -5.07
CA VAL A 241 -9.86 -13.11 -4.84
C VAL A 241 -9.34 -14.50 -4.54
N ARG A 242 -8.28 -14.93 -5.24
CA ARG A 242 -7.71 -16.28 -5.11
C ARG A 242 -6.19 -16.19 -4.88
N LEU A 243 -5.68 -16.99 -3.95
CA LEU A 243 -4.27 -17.34 -3.91
C LEU A 243 -3.96 -18.37 -4.99
N VAL A 244 -2.73 -18.34 -5.52
CA VAL A 244 -2.28 -19.23 -6.60
C VAL A 244 -1.24 -20.23 -6.07
N PRO A 245 -1.62 -21.31 -5.36
CA PRO A 245 -0.68 -22.28 -4.81
C PRO A 245 -0.11 -23.25 -5.86
N VAL A 246 -0.79 -23.39 -6.99
CA VAL A 246 -0.42 -24.26 -8.12
C VAL A 246 -0.55 -23.51 -9.44
N PRO A 247 0.09 -23.96 -10.54
CA PRO A 247 -0.07 -23.34 -11.85
C PRO A 247 -1.55 -23.23 -12.22
N THR A 248 -1.99 -21.99 -12.53
CA THR A 248 -3.42 -21.64 -12.71
C THR A 248 -3.62 -20.83 -13.97
N MET A 249 -4.56 -21.20 -14.81
CA MET A 249 -5.03 -20.38 -15.92
C MET A 249 -5.91 -19.25 -15.36
N PRO A 250 -5.54 -17.97 -15.54
CA PRO A 250 -6.30 -16.88 -14.97
C PRO A 250 -7.60 -16.61 -15.76
N GLU A 251 -8.67 -16.39 -15.01
CA GLU A 251 -10.01 -16.07 -15.51
C GLU A 251 -10.27 -14.56 -15.45
N PRO A 252 -11.01 -13.98 -16.40
CA PRO A 252 -11.45 -12.57 -16.30
C PRO A 252 -12.22 -12.31 -14.99
N ASP A 253 -12.16 -11.07 -14.52
CA ASP A 253 -12.83 -10.58 -13.29
C ASP A 253 -12.39 -11.25 -11.98
N VAL A 254 -11.36 -12.06 -12.00
CA VAL A 254 -10.78 -12.68 -10.80
C VAL A 254 -9.47 -11.99 -10.44
N VAL A 255 -9.27 -11.71 -9.16
CA VAL A 255 -8.05 -11.15 -8.59
C VAL A 255 -7.16 -12.27 -8.07
N TYR A 256 -5.91 -12.32 -8.50
CA TYR A 256 -4.95 -13.34 -8.14
C TYR A 256 -3.81 -12.76 -7.30
N LEU A 257 -3.45 -13.45 -6.24
CA LEU A 257 -2.33 -13.13 -5.34
C LEU A 257 -1.37 -14.30 -5.27
N PRO A 258 -0.05 -14.07 -5.11
CA PRO A 258 0.89 -15.13 -4.80
C PRO A 258 0.57 -15.76 -3.43
N PRO A 259 0.81 -17.05 -3.25
CA PRO A 259 0.69 -17.68 -1.94
C PRO A 259 1.80 -17.21 -1.00
N ALA A 260 1.61 -17.43 0.31
CA ALA A 260 2.56 -16.99 1.33
C ALA A 260 3.99 -17.48 1.04
N GLY A 261 4.96 -16.57 1.08
CA GLY A 261 6.37 -16.88 0.91
C GLY A 261 6.81 -17.22 -0.52
N ARG A 262 5.95 -17.08 -1.52
CA ARG A 262 6.28 -17.40 -2.92
C ARG A 262 6.14 -16.20 -3.82
N HIS A 263 6.81 -16.27 -4.97
CA HIS A 263 6.63 -15.34 -6.08
C HIS A 263 5.55 -15.86 -7.04
N LEU A 264 5.09 -14.99 -7.93
CA LEU A 264 4.18 -15.37 -9.01
C LEU A 264 4.78 -14.91 -10.35
N GLU A 265 4.80 -15.80 -11.32
CA GLU A 265 5.20 -15.50 -12.69
C GLU A 265 4.05 -15.78 -13.67
N LEU A 266 3.99 -15.02 -14.75
CA LEU A 266 3.10 -15.28 -15.87
C LEU A 266 3.91 -15.94 -16.99
N ARG A 267 3.66 -17.24 -17.23
CA ARG A 267 4.37 -18.04 -18.24
C ARG A 267 3.38 -18.61 -19.25
N GLY A 268 3.46 -18.19 -20.51
CA GLY A 268 2.57 -18.68 -21.55
C GLY A 268 1.07 -18.50 -21.26
N GLY A 269 0.72 -17.46 -20.48
CA GLY A 269 -0.67 -17.22 -20.08
C GLY A 269 -1.10 -17.93 -18.79
N VAL A 270 -0.22 -18.71 -18.16
CA VAL A 270 -0.46 -19.44 -16.90
C VAL A 270 0.24 -18.71 -15.76
N LEU A 271 -0.45 -18.50 -14.64
CA LEU A 271 0.13 -18.03 -13.40
C LEU A 271 0.85 -19.17 -12.70
N VAL A 272 2.16 -19.02 -12.49
CA VAL A 272 3.02 -20.07 -11.93
C VAL A 272 3.64 -19.57 -10.62
N PRO A 273 3.32 -20.19 -9.47
CA PRO A 273 3.98 -19.87 -8.21
C PRO A 273 5.39 -20.45 -8.19
N VAL A 274 6.38 -19.64 -7.79
CA VAL A 274 7.80 -20.03 -7.77
C VAL A 274 8.44 -19.73 -6.42
N ASP A 275 9.28 -20.67 -5.97
CA ASP A 275 10.09 -20.55 -4.77
C ASP A 275 11.48 -20.07 -5.16
N ILE A 276 12.00 -19.04 -4.48
CA ILE A 276 13.37 -18.57 -4.70
C ILE A 276 13.96 -18.18 -3.36
N ALA A 277 14.93 -18.96 -2.93
CA ALA A 277 15.70 -18.67 -1.73
C ALA A 277 16.50 -17.37 -1.89
N GLY A 278 16.56 -16.55 -0.84
CA GLY A 278 17.40 -15.36 -0.79
C GLY A 278 16.89 -14.14 -1.56
N ALA A 279 15.65 -14.14 -2.03
CA ALA A 279 15.06 -12.95 -2.64
C ALA A 279 14.92 -11.83 -1.60
N ALA A 280 15.27 -10.59 -2.00
CA ALA A 280 15.19 -9.41 -1.13
C ALA A 280 13.74 -9.08 -0.72
N HIS A 281 12.78 -9.38 -1.58
CA HIS A 281 11.35 -9.18 -1.37
C HIS A 281 10.55 -10.39 -1.84
N THR A 282 9.54 -10.77 -1.07
CA THR A 282 8.61 -11.86 -1.41
C THR A 282 7.18 -11.38 -1.14
N PRO A 283 6.30 -11.36 -2.18
CA PRO A 283 6.60 -11.62 -3.60
C PRO A 283 7.44 -10.50 -4.24
N SER A 284 8.19 -10.77 -5.31
CA SER A 284 8.86 -9.74 -6.11
C SER A 284 7.94 -9.26 -7.23
N ILE A 285 7.78 -7.93 -7.33
CA ILE A 285 7.01 -7.26 -8.39
C ILE A 285 7.75 -7.34 -9.72
N ASP A 286 9.06 -7.09 -9.71
CA ASP A 286 9.90 -7.19 -10.90
C ASP A 286 9.79 -8.57 -11.54
N ARG A 287 9.71 -9.62 -10.73
CA ARG A 287 9.58 -10.99 -11.23
C ARG A 287 8.28 -11.22 -11.97
N LEU A 288 7.15 -10.77 -11.41
CA LEU A 288 5.85 -10.82 -12.09
C LEU A 288 5.90 -10.04 -13.41
N PHE A 289 6.36 -8.81 -13.36
CA PHE A 289 6.37 -7.92 -14.52
C PHE A 289 7.35 -8.40 -15.61
N CYS A 290 8.57 -8.78 -15.25
CA CYS A 290 9.54 -9.34 -16.20
C CYS A 290 9.07 -10.65 -16.83
N SER A 291 8.38 -11.51 -16.06
CA SER A 291 7.86 -12.76 -16.63
C SER A 291 6.75 -12.49 -17.64
N ALA A 292 5.87 -11.54 -17.36
CA ALA A 292 4.82 -11.11 -18.27
C ALA A 292 5.38 -10.44 -19.54
N ALA A 293 6.51 -9.73 -19.44
CA ALA A 293 7.16 -9.07 -20.57
C ALA A 293 7.85 -10.02 -21.56
N ARG A 294 8.01 -11.32 -21.21
CA ARG A 294 8.61 -12.33 -22.11
C ARG A 294 7.74 -12.70 -23.31
N ALA A 295 6.46 -12.36 -23.27
CA ALA A 295 5.54 -12.50 -24.40
C ALA A 295 5.12 -11.10 -24.88
N PRO A 296 4.60 -10.94 -26.12
CA PRO A 296 4.02 -9.68 -26.55
C PRO A 296 2.97 -9.20 -25.55
N SER A 297 3.22 -8.08 -24.90
CA SER A 297 2.39 -7.56 -23.80
C SER A 297 1.41 -6.48 -24.26
N VAL A 298 1.19 -6.38 -25.58
CA VAL A 298 0.15 -5.51 -26.15
C VAL A 298 -1.21 -5.87 -25.54
N GLY A 299 -1.87 -4.87 -24.97
CA GLY A 299 -3.10 -5.05 -24.21
C GLY A 299 -2.89 -5.35 -22.70
N THR A 300 -1.66 -5.55 -22.19
CA THR A 300 -1.42 -5.61 -20.75
C THR A 300 -1.40 -4.20 -20.18
N VAL A 301 -2.11 -4.00 -19.06
CA VAL A 301 -2.02 -2.80 -18.24
C VAL A 301 -1.22 -3.16 -16.98
N ALA A 302 -0.13 -2.45 -16.72
CA ALA A 302 0.72 -2.64 -15.55
C ALA A 302 0.76 -1.35 -14.72
N VAL A 303 0.48 -1.48 -13.43
CA VAL A 303 0.41 -0.37 -12.49
C VAL A 303 1.40 -0.59 -11.36
N LEU A 304 2.30 0.36 -11.13
CA LEU A 304 3.20 0.38 -9.99
C LEU A 304 2.74 1.44 -8.99
N LEU A 305 2.31 0.98 -7.81
CA LEU A 305 1.75 1.80 -6.76
C LEU A 305 2.79 2.16 -5.70
N THR A 306 2.32 2.90 -4.68
CA THR A 306 3.08 3.28 -3.48
C THR A 306 3.88 2.10 -2.93
N GLY A 307 5.10 2.37 -2.50
CA GLY A 307 5.97 1.38 -1.90
C GLY A 307 7.39 1.87 -1.69
N MET A 308 8.09 1.20 -0.77
CA MET A 308 9.47 1.49 -0.44
C MET A 308 10.42 0.63 -1.27
N GLY A 309 11.51 1.23 -1.75
CA GLY A 309 12.52 0.55 -2.55
C GLY A 309 12.40 0.86 -4.03
N ARG A 310 12.74 -0.12 -4.87
CA ARG A 310 12.76 0.01 -6.33
C ARG A 310 12.17 -1.19 -7.08
N ASP A 311 11.70 -2.22 -6.35
CA ASP A 311 11.12 -3.42 -6.96
C ASP A 311 9.90 -3.04 -7.80
N GLY A 312 9.80 -3.60 -8.99
CA GLY A 312 8.78 -3.29 -9.98
C GLY A 312 9.19 -2.24 -11.03
N ALA A 313 10.20 -1.39 -10.77
CA ALA A 313 10.63 -0.39 -11.74
C ALA A 313 11.29 -1.03 -12.99
N THR A 314 12.19 -1.98 -12.77
CA THR A 314 12.86 -2.73 -13.86
C THR A 314 11.85 -3.54 -14.69
N GLY A 315 10.93 -4.23 -14.00
CA GLY A 315 9.88 -5.01 -14.65
C GLY A 315 8.87 -4.16 -15.40
N LEU A 316 8.50 -3.00 -14.86
CA LEU A 316 7.63 -2.04 -15.53
C LEU A 316 8.29 -1.55 -16.84
N GLY A 317 9.59 -1.24 -16.81
CA GLY A 317 10.37 -0.89 -18.01
C GLY A 317 10.43 -2.02 -19.04
N ALA A 318 10.54 -3.27 -18.60
CA ALA A 318 10.47 -4.42 -19.49
C ALA A 318 9.09 -4.54 -20.17
N LEU A 319 8.02 -4.34 -19.42
CA LEU A 319 6.65 -4.32 -19.95
C LEU A 319 6.41 -3.16 -20.92
N ALA A 320 6.95 -1.98 -20.63
CA ALA A 320 6.87 -0.83 -21.54
C ALA A 320 7.51 -1.15 -22.91
N ARG A 321 8.72 -1.75 -22.91
CA ARG A 321 9.39 -2.20 -24.13
C ARG A 321 8.63 -3.30 -24.87
N ALA A 322 7.90 -4.14 -24.15
CA ALA A 322 7.04 -5.19 -24.73
C ALA A 322 5.67 -4.67 -25.20
N GLY A 323 5.42 -3.35 -25.13
CA GLY A 323 4.21 -2.71 -25.66
C GLY A 323 3.04 -2.62 -24.68
N ALA A 324 3.25 -2.89 -23.39
CA ALA A 324 2.24 -2.72 -22.36
C ALA A 324 1.90 -1.25 -22.08
N THR A 325 0.72 -0.99 -21.55
CA THR A 325 0.36 0.28 -20.91
C THR A 325 0.93 0.30 -19.51
N THR A 326 1.95 1.12 -19.25
CA THR A 326 2.63 1.20 -17.97
C THR A 326 2.26 2.48 -17.23
N ILE A 327 1.86 2.34 -15.96
CA ILE A 327 1.36 3.42 -15.12
C ILE A 327 2.14 3.39 -13.80
N ALA A 328 2.64 4.53 -13.37
CA ALA A 328 3.12 4.75 -12.01
C ALA A 328 2.14 5.64 -11.25
N GLN A 329 1.90 5.35 -9.99
CA GLN A 329 1.14 6.23 -9.11
C GLN A 329 1.87 7.57 -8.95
N LEU A 330 1.13 8.68 -9.03
CA LEU A 330 1.66 10.02 -8.85
C LEU A 330 2.33 10.14 -7.47
N PRO A 331 3.62 10.51 -7.37
CA PRO A 331 4.38 10.52 -6.12
C PRO A 331 3.72 11.27 -4.97
N SER A 332 3.08 12.41 -5.22
CA SER A 332 2.40 13.21 -4.20
C SER A 332 1.16 12.53 -3.58
N THR A 333 0.70 11.41 -4.16
CA THR A 333 -0.43 10.62 -3.65
C THR A 333 0.01 9.32 -2.98
N CYS A 334 1.32 9.06 -2.96
CA CYS A 334 1.89 7.86 -2.36
C CYS A 334 2.09 8.02 -0.85
N VAL A 335 1.92 6.94 -0.10
CA VAL A 335 2.42 6.84 1.28
C VAL A 335 3.95 6.86 1.28
N VAL A 336 4.56 6.05 0.41
CA VAL A 336 6.00 6.06 0.10
C VAL A 336 6.17 6.02 -1.40
N ASP A 337 6.84 7.01 -1.97
CA ASP A 337 6.89 7.21 -3.41
C ASP A 337 8.12 6.60 -4.10
N SER A 338 9.02 5.94 -3.36
CA SER A 338 10.32 5.53 -3.91
C SER A 338 10.20 4.53 -5.06
N MET A 339 9.27 3.58 -5.02
CA MET A 339 9.02 2.66 -6.13
C MET A 339 8.47 3.37 -7.39
N PRO A 340 7.36 4.13 -7.30
CA PRO A 340 6.85 4.89 -8.45
C PRO A 340 7.84 5.93 -8.96
N ARG A 341 8.53 6.64 -8.07
CA ARG A 341 9.55 7.64 -8.43
C ARG A 341 10.67 7.01 -9.23
N THR A 342 11.23 5.88 -8.79
CA THR A 342 12.26 5.15 -9.54
C THR A 342 11.78 4.76 -10.92
N ALA A 343 10.55 4.23 -11.05
CA ALA A 343 10.00 3.87 -12.35
C ALA A 343 9.81 5.08 -13.28
N ILE A 344 9.48 6.25 -12.73
CA ILE A 344 9.37 7.51 -13.50
C ILE A 344 10.75 7.98 -13.95
N GLU A 345 11.73 8.01 -13.05
CA GLU A 345 13.11 8.44 -13.32
C GLU A 345 13.80 7.55 -14.36
N GLU A 346 13.52 6.23 -14.34
CA GLU A 346 14.03 5.27 -15.32
C GLU A 346 13.24 5.27 -16.65
N GLY A 347 12.20 6.11 -16.79
CA GLY A 347 11.37 6.16 -18.01
C GLY A 347 10.52 4.89 -18.21
N ALA A 348 10.32 4.09 -17.17
CA ALA A 348 9.53 2.86 -17.22
C ALA A 348 8.02 3.10 -17.23
N ALA A 349 7.56 4.20 -16.66
CA ALA A 349 6.17 4.58 -16.61
C ALA A 349 5.80 5.49 -17.79
N ARG A 350 4.88 5.02 -18.63
CA ARG A 350 4.32 5.84 -19.73
C ARG A 350 3.35 6.90 -19.20
N PHE A 351 2.64 6.59 -18.13
CA PHE A 351 1.69 7.48 -17.49
C PHE A 351 1.99 7.60 -16.00
N VAL A 352 1.83 8.80 -15.46
CA VAL A 352 1.93 9.10 -14.03
C VAL A 352 0.59 9.64 -13.58
N LEU A 353 -0.15 8.86 -12.78
CA LEU A 353 -1.56 9.09 -12.51
C LEU A 353 -1.86 9.03 -11.00
N THR A 354 -2.83 9.83 -10.57
CA THR A 354 -3.45 9.70 -9.24
C THR A 354 -4.27 8.40 -9.17
N PRO A 355 -4.58 7.86 -7.97
CA PRO A 355 -5.45 6.69 -7.84
C PRO A 355 -6.79 6.84 -8.56
N ALA A 356 -7.41 8.02 -8.54
CA ALA A 356 -8.66 8.30 -9.24
C ALA A 356 -8.51 8.23 -10.77
N GLU A 357 -7.41 8.77 -11.31
CA GLU A 357 -7.10 8.70 -12.74
C GLU A 357 -6.74 7.28 -13.18
N ILE A 358 -6.07 6.49 -12.29
CA ILE A 358 -5.85 5.06 -12.54
C ILE A 358 -7.18 4.33 -12.70
N VAL A 359 -8.16 4.57 -11.83
CA VAL A 359 -9.51 4.00 -11.99
C VAL A 359 -10.11 4.37 -13.35
N GLY A 360 -9.99 5.64 -13.78
CA GLY A 360 -10.44 6.07 -15.11
C GLY A 360 -9.75 5.30 -16.24
N ALA A 361 -8.44 5.05 -16.12
CA ALA A 361 -7.69 4.24 -17.08
C ALA A 361 -8.15 2.77 -17.09
N LEU A 362 -8.49 2.19 -15.92
CA LEU A 362 -9.04 0.85 -15.82
C LEU A 362 -10.43 0.75 -16.46
N VAL A 363 -11.29 1.77 -16.29
CA VAL A 363 -12.58 1.86 -16.97
C VAL A 363 -12.37 1.85 -18.48
N ALA A 364 -11.47 2.68 -18.99
CA ALA A 364 -11.22 2.80 -20.43
C ALA A 364 -10.61 1.54 -21.08
N ARG A 365 -9.86 0.72 -20.30
CA ARG A 365 -9.05 -0.37 -20.85
C ARG A 365 -9.49 -1.76 -20.45
N CYS A 366 -10.11 -1.91 -19.28
CA CYS A 366 -10.38 -3.20 -18.65
C CYS A 366 -11.88 -3.48 -18.41
N SER A 367 -12.79 -2.60 -18.84
CA SER A 367 -14.24 -2.86 -18.76
C SER A 367 -14.66 -4.00 -19.70
N ALA A 368 -15.60 -4.81 -19.23
CA ALA A 368 -16.23 -5.88 -20.02
C ALA A 368 -17.27 -5.33 -21.00
#